data_fa2dc20a0a5ac4f26778781ced5acb9f
#
_entry.id   fa2dc20a0a5ac4f26778781ced5acb9f
#
_cell.length_a   1.000
_cell.length_b   1.000
_cell.length_c   1.000
_cell.angle_alpha   90.00
_cell.angle_beta   90.00
_cell.angle_gamma   90.00
#
_symmetry.space_group_name_H-M   'P 1'
#
loop_
_entity.id
_entity.type
_entity.pdbx_description
1 polymer ?
#
loop_
_entity_poly.entity_id
_entity_poly.type
_entity_poly.pdbx_seq_one_letter_code
_entity_poly.pdbx_strand_id
1 'polypeptide(L)'
;IIRGIVSGVYPIGSYLPSLPQLAAKYGTALSTIRRTVSLLNDLGVAASQHGKGILVCMTPQTIDFSSPDVHEMLDLYLESLQMLVYTSRSVSLFTFQSVSGAALDVLTEQFRSIRKESRTDLYLEVYLAFIVKHCSSAMVRECYDKLKLLLACGYPVTLMRLKKDSLGQEYNPAVLQAVTSLEAGDTEGFTDQWCEFLSQQESETRSFIMEQGKHLPQN
;
A
#
# COMPACT_ATOMS: atom_id res chain seq x y z
N ILE A 1 -0.76 -1.89 -12.26
CA ILE A 1 -1.66 -3.07 -12.29
C ILE A 1 -2.12 -3.41 -10.88
N ILE A 2 -1.23 -3.61 -9.89
CA ILE A 2 -1.57 -3.94 -8.48
C ILE A 2 -2.60 -2.95 -7.92
N ARG A 3 -2.38 -1.65 -8.09
CA ARG A 3 -3.35 -0.64 -7.67
C ARG A 3 -4.73 -0.83 -8.29
N GLY A 4 -4.79 -1.23 -9.57
CA GLY A 4 -6.05 -1.55 -10.23
C GLY A 4 -6.74 -2.80 -9.66
N ILE A 5 -5.97 -3.75 -9.14
CA ILE A 5 -6.48 -4.93 -8.45
C ILE A 5 -7.04 -4.54 -7.07
N VAL A 6 -6.25 -3.80 -6.29
CA VAL A 6 -6.63 -3.33 -4.95
C VAL A 6 -7.90 -2.45 -5.00
N SER A 7 -8.01 -1.57 -6.01
CA SER A 7 -9.18 -0.70 -6.21
C SER A 7 -10.38 -1.38 -6.88
N GLY A 8 -10.28 -2.68 -7.24
CA GLY A 8 -11.35 -3.42 -7.88
C GLY A 8 -11.53 -3.16 -9.39
N VAL A 9 -10.68 -2.37 -10.02
CA VAL A 9 -10.67 -2.19 -11.50
C VAL A 9 -10.38 -3.51 -12.21
N TYR A 10 -9.58 -4.36 -11.58
CA TYR A 10 -9.33 -5.75 -11.99
C TYR A 10 -9.76 -6.67 -10.83
N PRO A 11 -11.00 -7.16 -10.82
CA PRO A 11 -11.50 -7.97 -9.72
C PRO A 11 -10.74 -9.30 -9.55
N ILE A 12 -10.59 -9.76 -8.31
CA ILE A 12 -10.07 -11.11 -8.02
C ILE A 12 -10.96 -12.14 -8.72
N GLY A 13 -10.36 -13.12 -9.37
CA GLY A 13 -11.04 -14.14 -10.18
C GLY A 13 -11.30 -13.71 -11.62
N SER A 14 -11.05 -12.46 -12.00
CA SER A 14 -11.12 -12.00 -13.39
C SER A 14 -9.79 -12.17 -14.11
N TYR A 15 -9.79 -12.04 -15.43
CA TYR A 15 -8.59 -12.00 -16.25
C TYR A 15 -8.16 -10.57 -16.52
N LEU A 16 -6.85 -10.31 -16.43
CA LEU A 16 -6.27 -9.06 -16.89
C LEU A 16 -6.45 -8.92 -18.41
N PRO A 17 -6.48 -7.68 -18.94
CA PRO A 17 -6.36 -7.45 -20.38
C PRO A 17 -5.13 -8.14 -20.95
N SER A 18 -5.15 -8.46 -22.25
CA SER A 18 -4.01 -9.07 -22.94
C SER A 18 -2.75 -8.22 -22.83
N LEU A 19 -1.57 -8.84 -22.97
CA LEU A 19 -0.29 -8.11 -22.90
C LEU A 19 -0.23 -6.91 -23.87
N PRO A 20 -0.68 -7.01 -25.15
CA PRO A 20 -0.74 -5.84 -26.02
C PRO A 20 -1.70 -4.75 -25.54
N GLN A 21 -2.85 -5.13 -25.00
CA GLN A 21 -3.81 -4.15 -24.44
C GLN A 21 -3.26 -3.44 -23.21
N LEU A 22 -2.55 -4.17 -22.32
CA LEU A 22 -1.86 -3.56 -21.18
C LEU A 22 -0.75 -2.62 -21.64
N ALA A 23 0.07 -3.03 -22.64
CA ALA A 23 1.11 -2.19 -23.20
C ALA A 23 0.54 -0.87 -23.78
N ALA A 24 -0.53 -0.96 -24.53
CA ALA A 24 -1.22 0.21 -25.06
C ALA A 24 -1.82 1.09 -23.94
N LYS A 25 -2.50 0.48 -22.95
CA LYS A 25 -3.12 1.20 -21.84
C LYS A 25 -2.11 1.99 -20.98
N TYR A 26 -0.93 1.42 -20.75
CA TYR A 26 0.11 2.04 -19.91
C TYR A 26 1.18 2.78 -20.72
N GLY A 27 1.09 2.82 -22.04
CA GLY A 27 2.06 3.53 -22.89
C GLY A 27 3.48 2.98 -22.78
N THR A 28 3.64 1.66 -22.65
CA THR A 28 4.94 1.01 -22.39
C THR A 28 5.22 -0.13 -23.36
N ALA A 29 6.48 -0.57 -23.42
CA ALA A 29 6.89 -1.68 -24.28
C ALA A 29 6.29 -3.02 -23.82
N LEU A 30 6.04 -3.92 -24.77
CA LEU A 30 5.51 -5.27 -24.49
C LEU A 30 6.44 -6.09 -23.59
N SER A 31 7.77 -5.90 -23.73
CA SER A 31 8.78 -6.52 -22.87
C SER A 31 8.63 -6.10 -21.41
N THR A 32 8.36 -4.82 -21.15
CA THR A 32 8.09 -4.27 -19.82
C THR A 32 6.85 -4.90 -19.21
N ILE A 33 5.76 -5.04 -20.00
CA ILE A 33 4.55 -5.70 -19.52
C ILE A 33 4.80 -7.17 -19.19
N ARG A 34 5.61 -7.89 -19.98
CA ARG A 34 5.97 -9.28 -19.68
C ARG A 34 6.73 -9.40 -18.35
N ARG A 35 7.74 -8.54 -18.12
CA ARG A 35 8.46 -8.50 -16.84
C ARG A 35 7.51 -8.18 -15.68
N THR A 36 6.62 -7.21 -15.87
CA THR A 36 5.58 -6.85 -14.88
C THR A 36 4.68 -8.05 -14.56
N VAL A 37 4.22 -8.80 -15.55
CA VAL A 37 3.38 -9.99 -15.33
C VAL A 37 4.17 -11.10 -14.63
N SER A 38 5.44 -11.29 -14.94
CA SER A 38 6.31 -12.22 -14.20
C SER A 38 6.36 -11.83 -12.73
N LEU A 39 6.67 -10.57 -12.42
CA LEU A 39 6.67 -10.07 -11.04
C LEU A 39 5.31 -10.24 -10.33
N LEU A 40 4.19 -10.02 -11.02
CA LEU A 40 2.86 -10.25 -10.45
C LEU A 40 2.61 -11.73 -10.11
N ASN A 41 3.14 -12.66 -10.93
CA ASN A 41 3.10 -14.09 -10.64
C ASN A 41 3.96 -14.41 -9.42
N ASP A 42 5.19 -13.90 -9.36
CA ASP A 42 6.14 -14.11 -8.25
C ASP A 42 5.61 -13.54 -6.94
N LEU A 43 4.82 -12.47 -7.01
CA LEU A 43 4.11 -11.86 -5.86
C LEU A 43 2.81 -12.58 -5.48
N GLY A 44 2.41 -13.62 -6.21
CA GLY A 44 1.14 -14.30 -5.99
C GLY A 44 -0.10 -13.43 -6.21
N VAL A 45 0.05 -12.32 -6.94
CA VAL A 45 -1.04 -11.38 -7.28
C VAL A 45 -1.82 -11.85 -8.49
N ALA A 46 -1.13 -12.50 -9.42
CA ALA A 46 -1.73 -13.06 -10.62
C ALA A 46 -1.15 -14.46 -10.90
N ALA A 47 -1.83 -15.19 -11.78
CA ALA A 47 -1.37 -16.49 -12.27
C ALA A 47 -1.54 -16.57 -13.79
N SER A 48 -0.45 -16.81 -14.51
CA SER A 48 -0.49 -17.02 -15.95
C SER A 48 -1.07 -18.40 -16.26
N GLN A 49 -2.16 -18.46 -17.01
CA GLN A 49 -2.81 -19.69 -17.44
C GLN A 49 -2.65 -19.89 -18.95
N HIS A 50 -2.03 -21.00 -19.34
CA HIS A 50 -1.79 -21.29 -20.75
C HIS A 50 -3.11 -21.30 -21.55
N GLY A 51 -3.15 -20.55 -22.65
CA GLY A 51 -4.33 -20.44 -23.52
C GLY A 51 -5.51 -19.63 -22.96
N LYS A 52 -5.51 -19.23 -21.67
CA LYS A 52 -6.60 -18.51 -21.04
C LYS A 52 -6.29 -17.06 -20.68
N GLY A 53 -5.02 -16.76 -20.41
CA GLY A 53 -4.59 -15.42 -20.05
C GLY A 53 -4.00 -15.32 -18.65
N ILE A 54 -4.10 -14.13 -18.02
CA ILE A 54 -3.51 -13.81 -16.73
C ILE A 54 -4.65 -13.64 -15.73
N LEU A 55 -4.82 -14.62 -14.86
CA LEU A 55 -5.86 -14.62 -13.82
C LEU A 55 -5.41 -13.78 -12.63
N VAL A 56 -6.27 -12.88 -12.14
CA VAL A 56 -6.08 -12.15 -10.87
C VAL A 56 -6.46 -13.07 -9.72
N CYS A 57 -5.52 -13.44 -8.85
CA CYS A 57 -5.77 -14.42 -7.78
C CYS A 57 -5.49 -13.89 -6.36
N MET A 58 -4.60 -12.95 -6.18
CA MET A 58 -4.19 -12.38 -4.90
C MET A 58 -3.98 -13.46 -3.82
N THR A 59 -3.02 -14.34 -4.07
CA THR A 59 -2.63 -15.44 -3.17
C THR A 59 -1.25 -15.14 -2.55
N PRO A 60 -1.14 -14.22 -1.58
CA PRO A 60 0.14 -13.76 -1.08
C PRO A 60 0.99 -14.87 -0.43
N GLN A 61 0.39 -16.00 -0.06
CA GLN A 61 1.11 -17.18 0.46
C GLN A 61 2.07 -17.80 -0.56
N THR A 62 1.97 -17.41 -1.83
CA THR A 62 2.82 -17.91 -2.93
C THR A 62 3.87 -16.89 -3.35
N ILE A 63 4.17 -15.86 -2.54
CA ILE A 63 5.23 -14.90 -2.84
C ILE A 63 6.57 -15.65 -2.94
N ASP A 64 7.22 -15.52 -4.08
CA ASP A 64 8.56 -16.05 -4.28
C ASP A 64 9.62 -15.06 -3.77
N PHE A 65 9.97 -15.19 -2.51
CA PHE A 65 11.01 -14.37 -1.90
C PHE A 65 12.42 -14.67 -2.44
N SER A 66 12.61 -15.68 -3.30
CA SER A 66 13.90 -15.93 -3.95
C SER A 66 14.08 -15.15 -5.27
N SER A 67 12.99 -14.59 -5.81
CA SER A 67 13.01 -13.81 -7.05
C SER A 67 13.75 -12.47 -6.85
N PRO A 68 14.78 -12.16 -7.67
CA PRO A 68 15.47 -10.88 -7.62
C PRO A 68 14.56 -9.68 -7.87
N ASP A 69 13.57 -9.83 -8.76
CA ASP A 69 12.59 -8.77 -9.06
C ASP A 69 11.68 -8.50 -7.83
N VAL A 70 11.36 -9.54 -7.04
CA VAL A 70 10.63 -9.39 -5.77
C VAL A 70 11.49 -8.66 -4.74
N HIS A 71 12.78 -9.01 -4.60
CA HIS A 71 13.68 -8.31 -3.68
C HIS A 71 13.79 -6.82 -4.03
N GLU A 72 14.07 -6.48 -5.29
CA GLU A 72 14.15 -5.07 -5.74
C GLU A 72 12.86 -4.32 -5.41
N MET A 73 11.71 -4.92 -5.63
CA MET A 73 10.41 -4.33 -5.32
C MET A 73 10.20 -4.16 -3.81
N LEU A 74 10.60 -5.14 -2.99
CA LEU A 74 10.48 -5.07 -1.53
C LEU A 74 11.41 -4.02 -0.92
N ASP A 75 12.61 -3.85 -1.45
CA ASP A 75 13.54 -2.79 -1.03
C ASP A 75 12.92 -1.41 -1.31
N LEU A 76 12.41 -1.17 -2.51
CA LEU A 76 11.70 0.07 -2.86
C LEU A 76 10.46 0.30 -1.98
N TYR A 77 9.74 -0.76 -1.64
CA TYR A 77 8.60 -0.66 -0.73
C TYR A 77 9.02 -0.24 0.68
N LEU A 78 10.07 -0.87 1.25
CA LEU A 78 10.60 -0.50 2.56
C LEU A 78 11.15 0.92 2.60
N GLU A 79 11.91 1.33 1.56
CA GLU A 79 12.40 2.71 1.42
C GLU A 79 11.24 3.71 1.35
N SER A 80 10.14 3.33 0.68
CA SER A 80 8.93 4.17 0.60
C SER A 80 8.23 4.33 1.95
N LEU A 81 8.14 3.26 2.75
CA LEU A 81 7.65 3.33 4.13
C LEU A 81 8.55 4.21 5.00
N GLN A 82 9.87 4.02 4.89
CA GLN A 82 10.84 4.81 5.64
C GLN A 82 10.77 6.31 5.27
N MET A 83 10.58 6.63 3.99
CA MET A 83 10.36 8.01 3.54
C MET A 83 9.11 8.62 4.19
N LEU A 84 8.02 7.86 4.33
CA LEU A 84 6.84 8.31 5.06
C LEU A 84 7.13 8.55 6.53
N VAL A 85 7.86 7.66 7.20
CA VAL A 85 8.27 7.85 8.60
C VAL A 85 9.00 9.17 8.79
N TYR A 86 9.91 9.52 7.87
CA TYR A 86 10.69 10.76 7.96
C TYR A 86 9.89 12.02 7.65
N THR A 87 8.88 11.95 6.79
CA THR A 87 8.24 13.15 6.24
C THR A 87 6.81 13.40 6.72
N SER A 88 6.09 12.36 7.17
CA SER A 88 4.65 12.45 7.44
C SER A 88 4.31 13.49 8.49
N ARG A 89 5.11 13.67 9.55
CA ARG A 89 4.81 14.66 10.58
C ARG A 89 4.73 16.07 10.00
N SER A 90 5.79 16.50 9.33
CA SER A 90 5.86 17.85 8.75
C SER A 90 4.84 18.05 7.64
N VAL A 91 4.64 17.03 6.79
CA VAL A 91 3.70 17.09 5.68
C VAL A 91 2.25 17.12 6.17
N SER A 92 1.89 16.33 7.19
CA SER A 92 0.55 16.37 7.80
C SER A 92 0.24 17.73 8.38
N LEU A 93 1.09 18.25 9.27
CA LEU A 93 0.89 19.54 9.91
C LEU A 93 0.78 20.67 8.87
N PHE A 94 1.68 20.69 7.89
CA PHE A 94 1.63 21.67 6.81
C PHE A 94 0.34 21.58 5.99
N THR A 95 -0.15 20.37 5.72
CA THR A 95 -1.37 20.16 4.96
C THR A 95 -2.59 20.56 5.77
N PHE A 96 -2.68 20.12 7.04
CA PHE A 96 -3.83 20.40 7.91
C PHE A 96 -4.02 21.88 8.22
N GLN A 97 -2.93 22.66 8.28
CA GLN A 97 -2.99 24.11 8.46
C GLN A 97 -3.67 24.85 7.29
N SER A 98 -3.67 24.26 6.10
CA SER A 98 -4.15 24.90 4.86
C SER A 98 -5.50 24.38 4.36
N VAL A 99 -6.04 23.29 4.94
CA VAL A 99 -7.30 22.70 4.50
C VAL A 99 -8.50 23.24 5.27
N SER A 100 -9.68 23.18 4.66
CA SER A 100 -10.94 23.52 5.31
C SER A 100 -11.38 22.43 6.27
N GLY A 101 -12.17 22.80 7.31
CA GLY A 101 -12.80 21.84 8.22
C GLY A 101 -13.60 20.77 7.45
N ALA A 102 -14.33 21.15 6.42
CA ALA A 102 -15.09 20.22 5.58
C ALA A 102 -14.20 19.14 4.90
N ALA A 103 -12.94 19.47 4.55
CA ALA A 103 -12.02 18.47 4.00
C ALA A 103 -11.55 17.48 5.09
N LEU A 104 -11.35 17.96 6.33
CA LEU A 104 -11.03 17.11 7.48
C LEU A 104 -12.21 16.21 7.85
N ASP A 105 -13.43 16.72 7.78
CA ASP A 105 -14.66 15.93 8.03
C ASP A 105 -14.76 14.76 7.04
N VAL A 106 -14.43 14.99 5.77
CA VAL A 106 -14.40 13.93 4.74
C VAL A 106 -13.34 12.88 5.07
N LEU A 107 -12.13 13.28 5.47
CA LEU A 107 -11.08 12.36 5.88
C LEU A 107 -11.50 11.52 7.08
N THR A 108 -12.10 12.17 8.09
CA THR A 108 -12.60 11.54 9.31
C THR A 108 -13.66 10.48 8.98
N GLU A 109 -14.62 10.80 8.10
CA GLU A 109 -15.67 9.86 7.72
C GLU A 109 -15.11 8.66 6.90
N GLN A 110 -14.12 8.90 6.05
CA GLN A 110 -13.43 7.81 5.35
C GLN A 110 -12.73 6.88 6.33
N PHE A 111 -12.03 7.40 7.32
CA PHE A 111 -11.36 6.58 8.35
C PHE A 111 -12.37 5.82 9.21
N ARG A 112 -13.50 6.45 9.54
CA ARG A 112 -14.59 5.80 10.26
C ARG A 112 -15.23 4.65 9.46
N SER A 113 -15.40 4.82 8.15
CA SER A 113 -15.89 3.76 7.25
C SER A 113 -14.93 2.56 7.21
N ILE A 114 -13.63 2.81 7.05
CA ILE A 114 -12.59 1.76 7.06
C ILE A 114 -12.65 0.97 8.38
N ARG A 115 -12.80 1.66 9.50
CA ARG A 115 -12.93 1.04 10.82
C ARG A 115 -14.15 0.11 10.90
N LYS A 116 -15.31 0.55 10.40
CA LYS A 116 -16.54 -0.25 10.37
C LYS A 116 -16.41 -1.50 9.50
N GLU A 117 -15.69 -1.39 8.39
CA GLU A 117 -15.49 -2.47 7.43
C GLU A 117 -14.33 -3.40 7.78
N SER A 118 -13.60 -3.13 8.87
CA SER A 118 -12.39 -3.86 9.27
C SER A 118 -11.30 -3.91 8.18
N ARG A 119 -11.23 -2.88 7.33
CA ARG A 119 -10.33 -2.75 6.18
C ARG A 119 -9.07 -1.93 6.55
N THR A 120 -8.34 -2.40 7.57
CA THR A 120 -7.14 -1.70 8.08
C THR A 120 -6.06 -1.48 7.02
N ASP A 121 -6.07 -2.27 5.97
CA ASP A 121 -5.22 -2.16 4.79
C ASP A 121 -5.43 -0.85 3.99
N LEU A 122 -6.56 -0.17 4.18
CA LEU A 122 -6.90 1.04 3.42
C LEU A 122 -6.50 2.37 4.10
N TYR A 123 -6.17 2.37 5.37
CA TYR A 123 -5.85 3.63 6.08
C TYR A 123 -4.73 4.42 5.40
N LEU A 124 -3.66 3.73 5.00
CA LEU A 124 -2.51 4.36 4.34
C LEU A 124 -2.90 4.92 2.97
N GLU A 125 -3.68 4.18 2.18
CA GLU A 125 -4.16 4.62 0.86
C GLU A 125 -5.01 5.90 0.98
N VAL A 126 -5.93 5.95 1.94
CA VAL A 126 -6.81 7.12 2.19
C VAL A 126 -5.99 8.32 2.65
N TYR A 127 -5.06 8.13 3.60
CA TYR A 127 -4.18 9.21 4.05
C TYR A 127 -3.35 9.79 2.90
N LEU A 128 -2.70 8.95 2.12
CA LEU A 128 -1.89 9.40 0.98
C LEU A 128 -2.73 10.11 -0.09
N ALA A 129 -3.94 9.60 -0.37
CA ALA A 129 -4.86 10.25 -1.28
C ALA A 129 -5.27 11.64 -0.78
N PHE A 130 -5.48 11.79 0.53
CA PHE A 130 -5.78 13.08 1.13
C PHE A 130 -4.62 14.06 0.98
N ILE A 131 -3.38 13.67 1.28
CA ILE A 131 -2.20 14.53 1.11
C ILE A 131 -2.03 14.95 -0.35
N VAL A 132 -2.10 13.99 -1.29
CA VAL A 132 -1.99 14.28 -2.74
C VAL A 132 -3.06 15.27 -3.22
N LYS A 133 -4.26 15.19 -2.65
CA LYS A 133 -5.38 16.06 -3.05
C LYS A 133 -5.29 17.45 -2.44
N HIS A 134 -4.86 17.57 -1.18
CA HIS A 134 -5.06 18.77 -0.37
C HIS A 134 -3.78 19.53 0.00
N CYS A 135 -2.60 18.91 -0.08
CA CYS A 135 -1.35 19.61 0.23
C CYS A 135 -1.14 20.77 -0.76
N SER A 136 -0.83 21.96 -0.26
CA SER A 136 -0.61 23.15 -1.11
C SER A 136 0.70 23.08 -1.91
N SER A 137 1.71 22.32 -1.44
CA SER A 137 2.98 22.13 -2.17
C SER A 137 2.84 21.14 -3.32
N ALA A 138 3.07 21.61 -4.55
CA ALA A 138 3.06 20.75 -5.75
C ALA A 138 4.13 19.64 -5.67
N MET A 139 5.33 19.96 -5.15
CA MET A 139 6.41 18.98 -5.00
C MET A 139 6.05 17.87 -4.02
N VAL A 140 5.42 18.22 -2.90
CA VAL A 140 4.95 17.22 -1.92
C VAL A 140 3.88 16.33 -2.54
N ARG A 141 2.91 16.91 -3.26
CA ARG A 141 1.88 16.13 -3.94
C ARG A 141 2.47 15.14 -4.93
N GLU A 142 3.42 15.56 -5.76
CA GLU A 142 4.08 14.68 -6.73
C GLU A 142 4.87 13.56 -6.04
N CYS A 143 5.62 13.89 -4.99
CA CYS A 143 6.37 12.91 -4.20
C CYS A 143 5.43 11.88 -3.57
N TYR A 144 4.36 12.32 -2.93
CA TYR A 144 3.40 11.43 -2.26
C TYR A 144 2.56 10.60 -3.25
N ASP A 145 2.29 11.10 -4.46
CA ASP A 145 1.63 10.29 -5.51
C ASP A 145 2.55 9.15 -6.01
N LYS A 146 3.86 9.41 -6.11
CA LYS A 146 4.85 8.35 -6.39
C LYS A 146 4.96 7.35 -5.24
N LEU A 147 5.03 7.81 -3.99
CA LEU A 147 5.03 6.93 -2.81
C LEU A 147 3.80 6.04 -2.77
N LYS A 148 2.62 6.60 -3.02
CA LYS A 148 1.35 5.86 -3.10
C LYS A 148 1.40 4.73 -4.14
N LEU A 149 2.06 4.96 -5.29
CA LEU A 149 2.23 3.94 -6.31
C LEU A 149 3.19 2.81 -5.84
N LEU A 150 4.31 3.17 -5.23
CA LEU A 150 5.30 2.21 -4.73
C LEU A 150 4.74 1.38 -3.56
N LEU A 151 4.04 2.03 -2.63
CA LEU A 151 3.42 1.36 -1.49
C LEU A 151 2.33 0.36 -1.89
N ALA A 152 1.62 0.61 -2.99
CA ALA A 152 0.68 -0.37 -3.54
C ALA A 152 1.36 -1.68 -3.96
N CYS A 153 2.65 -1.64 -4.32
CA CYS A 153 3.42 -2.85 -4.65
C CYS A 153 3.66 -3.76 -3.43
N GLY A 154 3.73 -3.20 -2.23
CA GLY A 154 3.87 -3.94 -0.98
C GLY A 154 2.57 -4.55 -0.43
N TYR A 155 1.44 -4.28 -1.07
CA TYR A 155 0.13 -4.77 -0.60
C TYR A 155 0.06 -6.29 -0.42
N PRO A 156 0.63 -7.14 -1.31
CA PRO A 156 0.65 -8.59 -1.09
C PRO A 156 1.38 -9.01 0.19
N VAL A 157 2.51 -8.35 0.50
CA VAL A 157 3.28 -8.60 1.72
C VAL A 157 2.49 -8.16 2.96
N THR A 158 1.84 -7.02 2.90
CA THR A 158 0.95 -6.54 3.97
C THR A 158 -0.16 -7.56 4.26
N LEU A 159 -0.82 -8.08 3.23
CA LEU A 159 -1.85 -9.10 3.39
C LEU A 159 -1.30 -10.42 3.97
N MET A 160 -0.09 -10.83 3.55
CA MET A 160 0.55 -12.02 4.06
C MET A 160 0.89 -11.87 5.56
N ARG A 161 1.42 -10.73 5.96
CA ARG A 161 1.73 -10.38 7.35
C ARG A 161 0.46 -10.38 8.21
N LEU A 162 -0.57 -9.65 7.78
CA LEU A 162 -1.84 -9.56 8.51
C LEU A 162 -2.53 -10.92 8.68
N LYS A 163 -2.42 -11.84 7.71
CA LYS A 163 -2.95 -13.21 7.86
C LYS A 163 -2.17 -14.04 8.86
N LYS A 164 -0.85 -13.85 8.96
CA LYS A 164 -0.02 -14.54 9.96
C LYS A 164 -0.37 -14.09 11.38
N ASP A 165 -0.68 -12.80 11.54
CA ASP A 165 -0.97 -12.19 12.83
C ASP A 165 -2.46 -12.32 13.24
N SER A 166 -3.34 -12.71 12.32
CA SER A 166 -4.81 -12.65 12.46
C SER A 166 -5.45 -13.78 13.28
N LEU A 167 -4.77 -14.29 14.30
CA LEU A 167 -5.44 -15.01 15.40
C LEU A 167 -6.21 -14.08 16.35
N GLY A 168 -6.19 -12.79 16.12
CA GLY A 168 -7.04 -11.76 16.70
C GLY A 168 -6.99 -10.54 15.79
N GLN A 169 -8.13 -10.07 15.31
CA GLN A 169 -8.27 -8.80 14.59
C GLN A 169 -8.04 -7.63 15.56
N GLU A 170 -6.82 -7.51 16.11
CA GLU A 170 -6.48 -6.34 16.89
C GLU A 170 -6.04 -5.23 15.93
N TYR A 171 -6.88 -4.20 15.84
CA TYR A 171 -6.52 -2.94 15.22
C TYR A 171 -5.26 -2.41 15.88
N ASN A 172 -4.31 -1.91 15.08
CA ASN A 172 -3.17 -1.22 15.63
C ASN A 172 -3.64 -0.08 16.54
N PRO A 173 -3.29 -0.06 17.85
CA PRO A 173 -3.79 0.92 18.80
C PRO A 173 -3.51 2.36 18.37
N ALA A 174 -2.35 2.63 17.74
CA ALA A 174 -1.97 3.96 17.28
C ALA A 174 -2.92 4.47 16.18
N VAL A 175 -3.37 3.60 15.25
CA VAL A 175 -4.37 3.99 14.24
C VAL A 175 -5.71 4.33 14.90
N LEU A 176 -6.14 3.53 15.88
CA LEU A 176 -7.41 3.81 16.59
C LEU A 176 -7.36 5.14 17.32
N GLN A 177 -6.24 5.44 17.99
CA GLN A 177 -6.03 6.70 18.67
C GLN A 177 -5.96 7.86 17.68
N ALA A 178 -5.24 7.70 16.56
CA ALA A 178 -5.19 8.71 15.51
C ALA A 178 -6.59 9.05 14.97
N VAL A 179 -7.42 8.04 14.68
CA VAL A 179 -8.81 8.27 14.24
C VAL A 179 -9.60 9.02 15.29
N THR A 180 -9.46 8.65 16.58
CA THR A 180 -10.15 9.32 17.68
C THR A 180 -9.71 10.79 17.83
N SER A 181 -8.42 11.09 17.71
CA SER A 181 -7.92 12.47 17.72
C SER A 181 -8.48 13.28 16.55
N LEU A 182 -8.56 12.69 15.36
CA LEU A 182 -9.14 13.35 14.19
C LEU A 182 -10.64 13.63 14.39
N GLU A 183 -11.39 12.69 14.98
CA GLU A 183 -12.81 12.86 15.35
C GLU A 183 -13.02 14.00 16.38
N ALA A 184 -12.04 14.24 17.24
CA ALA A 184 -12.05 15.34 18.21
C ALA A 184 -11.56 16.68 17.61
N GLY A 185 -11.13 16.72 16.34
CA GLY A 185 -10.55 17.88 15.69
C GLY A 185 -9.10 18.16 16.09
N ASP A 186 -8.46 17.24 16.83
CA ASP A 186 -7.05 17.31 17.23
C ASP A 186 -6.15 16.79 16.12
N THR A 187 -5.78 17.67 15.18
CA THR A 187 -4.91 17.34 14.05
C THR A 187 -3.45 17.10 14.46
N GLU A 188 -2.99 17.67 15.56
CA GLU A 188 -1.64 17.45 16.09
C GLU A 188 -1.55 16.07 16.75
N GLY A 189 -2.48 15.73 17.61
CA GLY A 189 -2.60 14.40 18.20
C GLY A 189 -2.77 13.30 17.13
N PHE A 190 -3.60 13.54 16.11
CA PHE A 190 -3.68 12.65 14.96
C PHE A 190 -2.30 12.44 14.32
N THR A 191 -1.58 13.54 14.06
CA THR A 191 -0.28 13.48 13.36
C THR A 191 0.74 12.68 14.15
N ASP A 192 0.84 12.89 15.45
CA ASP A 192 1.80 12.18 16.31
C ASP A 192 1.51 10.67 16.35
N GLN A 193 0.26 10.28 16.54
CA GLN A 193 -0.17 8.88 16.57
C GLN A 193 -0.07 8.22 15.18
N TRP A 194 -0.33 8.97 14.11
CA TRP A 194 -0.14 8.50 12.75
C TRP A 194 1.33 8.20 12.43
N CYS A 195 2.25 9.05 12.90
CA CYS A 195 3.69 8.80 12.75
C CYS A 195 4.16 7.59 13.56
N GLU A 196 3.60 7.36 14.74
CA GLU A 196 3.85 6.15 15.52
C GLU A 196 3.38 4.90 14.76
N PHE A 197 2.16 4.94 14.22
CA PHE A 197 1.64 3.86 13.36
C PHE A 197 2.55 3.58 12.17
N LEU A 198 3.01 4.60 11.43
CA LEU A 198 3.90 4.42 10.28
C LEU A 198 5.25 3.81 10.69
N SER A 199 5.82 4.25 11.80
CA SER A 199 7.08 3.71 12.32
C SER A 199 6.95 2.24 12.69
N GLN A 200 5.83 1.88 13.31
CA GLN A 200 5.52 0.51 13.67
C GLN A 200 5.30 -0.36 12.43
N GLN A 201 4.55 0.12 11.43
CA GLN A 201 4.33 -0.59 10.17
C GLN A 201 5.64 -0.85 9.42
N GLU A 202 6.55 0.14 9.37
CA GLU A 202 7.86 -0.02 8.75
C GLU A 202 8.68 -1.09 9.47
N SER A 203 8.79 -1.02 10.79
CA SER A 203 9.58 -1.94 11.61
C SER A 203 9.05 -3.38 11.52
N GLU A 204 7.73 -3.58 11.66
CA GLU A 204 7.10 -4.90 11.57
C GLU A 204 7.22 -5.50 10.16
N THR A 205 7.04 -4.68 9.11
CA THR A 205 7.17 -5.13 7.73
C THR A 205 8.60 -5.54 7.42
N ARG A 206 9.59 -4.75 7.85
CA ARG A 206 11.01 -5.05 7.70
C ARG A 206 11.37 -6.37 8.39
N SER A 207 10.94 -6.53 9.63
CA SER A 207 11.17 -7.75 10.41
C SER A 207 10.56 -8.97 9.74
N PHE A 208 9.33 -8.85 9.25
CA PHE A 208 8.63 -9.90 8.53
C PHE A 208 9.37 -10.33 7.25
N ILE A 209 9.80 -9.37 6.42
CA ILE A 209 10.54 -9.65 5.18
C ILE A 209 11.88 -10.35 5.50
N MET A 210 12.59 -9.89 6.53
CA MET A 210 13.84 -10.50 6.96
C MET A 210 13.66 -11.94 7.44
N GLU A 211 12.56 -12.26 8.13
CA GLU A 211 12.23 -13.64 8.52
C GLU A 211 12.00 -14.53 7.30
N GLN A 212 11.26 -14.05 6.30
CA GLN A 212 11.01 -14.83 5.08
C GLN A 212 12.31 -15.10 4.31
N GLY A 213 13.22 -14.14 4.25
CA GLY A 213 14.54 -14.31 3.60
C GLY A 213 15.45 -15.33 4.29
N LYS A 214 15.31 -15.55 5.61
CA LYS A 214 16.08 -16.57 6.36
C LYS A 214 15.66 -18.01 6.08
N HIS A 215 14.47 -18.22 5.56
CA HIS A 215 13.93 -19.54 5.20
C HIS A 215 14.27 -19.97 3.77
N LEU A 216 15.01 -19.14 3.02
CA LEU A 216 15.50 -19.51 1.71
C LEU A 216 16.74 -20.41 1.83
N PRO A 217 16.86 -21.50 1.05
CA PRO A 217 18.08 -22.29 1.01
C PRO A 217 19.24 -21.39 0.59
N GLN A 218 20.27 -21.32 1.44
CA GLN A 218 21.53 -20.68 1.06
C GLN A 218 22.17 -21.57 -0.01
N ASN A 219 22.10 -21.14 -1.27
CA ASN A 219 22.82 -21.77 -2.37
C ASN A 219 24.30 -21.34 -2.35
#